data_dd19686251e921b4f7c0bf47f7edc605
#
_entry.id   dd19686251e921b4f7c0bf47f7edc605
#
_cell.length_a   1.000
_cell.length_b   1.000
_cell.length_c   1.000
_cell.angle_alpha   90.00
_cell.angle_beta   90.00
_cell.angle_gamma   90.00
#
_symmetry.space_group_name_H-M   'P 1'
#
loop_
_entity.id
_entity.type
_entity.pdbx_description
1 polymer ?
#
loop_
_entity_poly.entity_id
_entity_poly.type
_entity_poly.pdbx_seq_one_letter_code
_entity_poly.pdbx_strand_id
1 'polypeptide(L)'
;ALWSVNVIWGSTYLGIELAGETIPPIFAAGVRFVLAGALMGGWVLLRRGTKPFRVGRGGMAACGLVGVLLLGANAMLFVAERDVPIGLASLLIASVPLWIVLLRTLTGDRPRTAALMGVSTGFLGIALLVRPGGHASLGGLLLVLGSACTWAIGSFLSSRLPMPEDAFAATAMEMTAGGVVLLPLGIALSHGESLSPADWSTRSLLGLAYLVLVGSLIGYTAYVWLLAHVPIGTVATYAYVNPVVAILLGVLVLGETLSWRILAGAAVVLASVAVVIRKETAPIVEPFGE
;
A
#
# COMPACT_ATOMS: atom_id res chain seq x y z
N ALA A 1 -4.84 -3.70 -17.83
CA ALA A 1 -5.16 -3.47 -16.41
C ALA A 1 -4.08 -4.07 -15.48
N LEU A 2 -3.67 -5.37 -15.61
CA LEU A 2 -2.70 -5.98 -14.69
C LEU A 2 -1.34 -5.26 -14.73
N TRP A 3 -0.76 -5.11 -15.92
CA TRP A 3 0.48 -4.35 -16.10
C TRP A 3 0.36 -2.90 -15.62
N SER A 4 -0.80 -2.27 -15.84
CA SER A 4 -1.03 -0.91 -15.36
C SER A 4 -0.94 -0.84 -13.83
N VAL A 5 -1.60 -1.74 -13.09
CA VAL A 5 -1.51 -1.76 -11.62
C VAL A 5 -0.08 -2.01 -11.16
N ASN A 6 0.61 -2.99 -11.75
CA ASN A 6 1.98 -3.34 -11.39
C ASN A 6 2.94 -2.15 -11.59
N VAL A 7 2.89 -1.48 -12.74
CA VAL A 7 3.78 -0.35 -13.04
C VAL A 7 3.38 0.89 -12.23
N ILE A 8 2.09 1.20 -12.19
CA ILE A 8 1.58 2.39 -11.48
C ILE A 8 1.92 2.29 -9.99
N TRP A 9 1.55 1.21 -9.32
CA TRP A 9 1.80 1.11 -7.88
C TRP A 9 3.27 0.91 -7.54
N GLY A 10 4.04 0.22 -8.40
CA GLY A 10 5.51 0.16 -8.25
C GLY A 10 6.19 1.53 -8.40
N SER A 11 5.65 2.41 -9.24
CA SER A 11 6.18 3.78 -9.41
C SER A 11 5.63 4.80 -8.39
N THR A 12 4.64 4.44 -7.57
CA THR A 12 4.17 5.35 -6.51
C THR A 12 5.24 5.64 -5.46
N TYR A 13 6.18 4.74 -5.21
CA TYR A 13 7.33 4.98 -4.33
C TYR A 13 8.16 6.17 -4.82
N LEU A 14 8.49 6.22 -6.11
CA LEU A 14 9.15 7.39 -6.68
C LEU A 14 8.27 8.65 -6.56
N GLY A 15 6.97 8.53 -6.78
CA GLY A 15 6.03 9.64 -6.62
C GLY A 15 5.97 10.17 -5.18
N ILE A 16 6.06 9.29 -4.17
CA ILE A 16 6.10 9.63 -2.74
C ILE A 16 7.39 10.38 -2.43
N GLU A 17 8.53 9.84 -2.85
CA GLU A 17 9.84 10.47 -2.66
C GLU A 17 9.85 11.88 -3.25
N LEU A 18 9.45 12.04 -4.51
CA LEU A 18 9.40 13.34 -5.17
C LEU A 18 8.44 14.32 -4.48
N ALA A 19 7.26 13.87 -4.06
CA ALA A 19 6.30 14.73 -3.35
C ALA A 19 6.85 15.16 -2.00
N GLY A 20 7.56 14.27 -1.29
CA GLY A 20 8.13 14.51 0.04
C GLY A 20 9.37 15.40 0.06
N GLU A 21 9.96 15.77 -1.10
CA GLU A 21 11.16 16.65 -1.16
C GLU A 21 10.92 18.02 -0.51
N THR A 22 9.75 18.62 -0.74
CA THR A 22 9.43 19.96 -0.21
C THR A 22 8.04 20.05 0.44
N ILE A 23 7.23 19.00 0.37
CA ILE A 23 5.91 18.95 1.01
C ILE A 23 6.02 18.06 2.25
N PRO A 24 5.55 18.51 3.44
CA PRO A 24 5.56 17.68 4.64
C PRO A 24 4.84 16.33 4.39
N PRO A 25 5.45 15.16 4.72
CA PRO A 25 5.01 13.85 4.26
C PRO A 25 3.56 13.51 4.61
N ILE A 26 3.18 13.69 5.88
CA ILE A 26 1.83 13.35 6.35
C ILE A 26 0.80 14.31 5.73
N PHE A 27 1.17 15.58 5.55
CA PHE A 27 0.33 16.57 4.89
C PHE A 27 0.14 16.22 3.41
N ALA A 28 1.22 15.85 2.70
CA ALA A 28 1.17 15.41 1.30
C ALA A 28 0.24 14.19 1.12
N ALA A 29 0.35 13.20 2.02
CA ALA A 29 -0.55 12.05 2.04
C ALA A 29 -2.01 12.48 2.27
N GLY A 30 -2.27 13.38 3.22
CA GLY A 30 -3.59 13.92 3.49
C GLY A 30 -4.21 14.61 2.28
N VAL A 31 -3.46 15.54 1.65
CA VAL A 31 -3.88 16.24 0.42
C VAL A 31 -4.17 15.24 -0.71
N ARG A 32 -3.25 14.29 -0.95
CA ARG A 32 -3.41 13.24 -1.95
C ARG A 32 -4.74 12.53 -1.81
N PHE A 33 -5.05 12.06 -0.61
CA PHE A 33 -6.21 11.19 -0.40
C PHE A 33 -7.53 11.97 -0.30
N VAL A 34 -7.53 13.20 0.21
CA VAL A 34 -8.72 14.06 0.13
C VAL A 34 -9.06 14.37 -1.32
N LEU A 35 -8.08 14.77 -2.13
CA LEU A 35 -8.30 15.06 -3.54
C LEU A 35 -8.75 13.82 -4.32
N ALA A 36 -8.07 12.68 -4.12
CA ALA A 36 -8.43 11.44 -4.80
C ALA A 36 -9.82 10.95 -4.38
N GLY A 37 -10.14 11.00 -3.09
CA GLY A 37 -11.46 10.63 -2.57
C GLY A 37 -12.57 11.55 -3.10
N ALA A 38 -12.33 12.86 -3.14
CA ALA A 38 -13.27 13.84 -3.69
C ALA A 38 -13.51 13.62 -5.19
N LEU A 39 -12.45 13.41 -5.98
CA LEU A 39 -12.57 13.17 -7.42
C LEU A 39 -13.27 11.84 -7.72
N MET A 40 -12.90 10.76 -7.02
CA MET A 40 -13.54 9.46 -7.19
C MET A 40 -15.00 9.49 -6.71
N GLY A 41 -15.25 10.07 -5.54
CA GLY A 41 -16.61 10.25 -5.01
C GLY A 41 -17.48 11.11 -5.92
N GLY A 42 -16.94 12.21 -6.43
CA GLY A 42 -17.62 13.07 -7.42
C GLY A 42 -17.96 12.29 -8.70
N TRP A 43 -17.03 11.48 -9.21
CA TRP A 43 -17.27 10.63 -10.37
C TRP A 43 -18.39 9.60 -10.10
N VAL A 44 -18.38 8.93 -8.94
CA VAL A 44 -19.45 7.99 -8.55
C VAL A 44 -20.80 8.72 -8.46
N LEU A 45 -20.84 9.88 -7.81
CA LEU A 45 -22.07 10.68 -7.69
C LEU A 45 -22.64 11.07 -9.06
N LEU A 46 -21.80 11.51 -9.97
CA LEU A 46 -22.21 11.92 -11.32
C LEU A 46 -22.69 10.74 -12.18
N ARG A 47 -22.06 9.55 -12.04
CA ARG A 47 -22.36 8.39 -12.89
C ARG A 47 -23.40 7.45 -12.32
N ARG A 48 -23.50 7.34 -10.99
CA ARG A 48 -24.32 6.33 -10.29
C ARG A 48 -25.27 6.94 -9.25
N GLY A 49 -25.23 8.28 -9.07
CA GLY A 49 -26.02 9.01 -8.09
C GLY A 49 -25.59 8.72 -6.65
N THR A 50 -26.47 9.00 -5.70
CA THR A 50 -26.19 8.88 -4.25
C THR A 50 -26.39 7.47 -3.69
N LYS A 51 -27.00 6.56 -4.46
CA LYS A 51 -27.36 5.21 -4.00
C LYS A 51 -26.15 4.41 -3.45
N PRO A 52 -24.97 4.40 -4.12
CA PRO A 52 -23.79 3.67 -3.63
C PRO A 52 -23.27 4.14 -2.27
N PHE A 53 -23.54 5.40 -1.89
CA PHE A 53 -23.12 6.00 -0.62
C PHE A 53 -24.15 5.83 0.52
N ARG A 54 -25.32 5.26 0.22
CA ARG A 54 -26.37 5.02 1.22
C ARG A 54 -26.05 3.76 2.02
N VAL A 55 -25.06 3.86 2.88
CA VAL A 55 -24.64 2.78 3.76
C VAL A 55 -25.09 3.07 5.20
N GLY A 56 -25.39 2.02 5.96
CA GLY A 56 -25.71 2.18 7.37
C GLY A 56 -24.51 2.66 8.21
N ARG A 57 -24.78 3.02 9.49
CA ARG A 57 -23.72 3.49 10.40
C ARG A 57 -22.55 2.51 10.51
N GLY A 58 -22.81 1.19 10.45
CA GLY A 58 -21.76 0.17 10.43
C GLY A 58 -20.86 0.25 9.22
N GLY A 59 -21.43 0.43 8.02
CA GLY A 59 -20.65 0.60 6.78
C GLY A 59 -19.82 1.89 6.77
N MET A 60 -20.39 3.00 7.26
CA MET A 60 -19.63 4.25 7.42
C MET A 60 -18.46 4.10 8.38
N ALA A 61 -18.68 3.46 9.53
CA ALA A 61 -17.62 3.21 10.51
C ALA A 61 -16.56 2.25 9.95
N ALA A 62 -16.95 1.24 9.18
CA ALA A 62 -16.06 0.31 8.50
C ALA A 62 -15.16 1.04 7.51
N CYS A 63 -15.71 1.83 6.59
CA CYS A 63 -14.92 2.65 5.66
C CYS A 63 -14.00 3.64 6.39
N GLY A 64 -14.49 4.27 7.47
CA GLY A 64 -13.69 5.17 8.29
C GLY A 64 -12.48 4.48 8.90
N LEU A 65 -12.68 3.34 9.57
CA LEU A 65 -11.62 2.56 10.20
C LEU A 65 -10.62 2.02 9.18
N VAL A 66 -11.12 1.38 8.12
CA VAL A 66 -10.27 0.82 7.05
C VAL A 66 -9.49 1.92 6.35
N GLY A 67 -10.15 3.05 6.02
CA GLY A 67 -9.49 4.19 5.41
C GLY A 67 -8.38 4.77 6.27
N VAL A 68 -8.61 4.97 7.57
CA VAL A 68 -7.57 5.46 8.50
C VAL A 68 -6.41 4.48 8.59
N LEU A 69 -6.65 3.18 8.61
CA LEU A 69 -5.58 2.17 8.68
C LEU A 69 -4.77 2.12 7.37
N LEU A 70 -5.43 1.99 6.22
CA LEU A 70 -4.74 1.87 4.93
C LEU A 70 -3.99 3.16 4.57
N LEU A 71 -4.61 4.31 4.76
CA LEU A 71 -3.99 5.57 4.38
C LEU A 71 -3.03 6.09 5.44
N GLY A 72 -3.26 5.74 6.70
CA GLY A 72 -2.27 5.91 7.77
C GLY A 72 -1.00 5.11 7.51
N ALA A 73 -1.13 3.85 7.07
CA ALA A 73 0.01 3.05 6.61
C ALA A 73 0.76 3.74 5.47
N ASN A 74 0.03 4.28 4.50
CA ASN A 74 0.64 5.03 3.39
C ASN A 74 1.36 6.30 3.87
N ALA A 75 0.79 7.03 4.85
CA ALA A 75 1.44 8.19 5.46
C ALA A 75 2.72 7.80 6.22
N MET A 76 2.73 6.65 6.91
CA MET A 76 3.95 6.10 7.53
C MET A 76 5.03 5.83 6.49
N LEU A 77 4.66 5.31 5.30
CA LEU A 77 5.57 5.11 4.20
C LEU A 77 6.16 6.42 3.68
N PHE A 78 5.34 7.47 3.51
CA PHE A 78 5.80 8.81 3.14
C PHE A 78 6.86 9.37 4.11
N VAL A 79 6.67 9.15 5.41
CA VAL A 79 7.66 9.58 6.41
C VAL A 79 8.92 8.74 6.32
N ALA A 80 8.78 7.43 6.13
CA ALA A 80 9.90 6.50 6.10
C ALA A 80 10.82 6.68 4.88
N GLU A 81 10.26 7.03 3.72
CA GLU A 81 11.03 7.24 2.49
C GLU A 81 12.01 8.40 2.56
N ARG A 82 11.90 9.30 3.55
CA ARG A 82 12.95 10.30 3.83
C ARG A 82 14.29 9.68 4.24
N ASP A 83 14.26 8.51 4.86
CA ASP A 83 15.42 7.84 5.45
C ASP A 83 15.67 6.43 4.86
N VAL A 84 14.76 5.94 4.03
CA VAL A 84 14.81 4.58 3.49
C VAL A 84 14.68 4.63 1.97
N PRO A 85 15.68 4.11 1.24
CA PRO A 85 15.62 4.02 -0.22
C PRO A 85 14.35 3.35 -0.72
N ILE A 86 13.76 3.86 -1.80
CA ILE A 86 12.46 3.38 -2.30
C ILE A 86 12.48 1.90 -2.69
N GLY A 87 13.61 1.40 -3.21
CA GLY A 87 13.78 -0.01 -3.52
C GLY A 87 13.68 -0.88 -2.27
N LEU A 88 14.30 -0.47 -1.15
CA LEU A 88 14.25 -1.20 0.12
C LEU A 88 12.86 -1.08 0.78
N ALA A 89 12.27 0.11 0.77
CA ALA A 89 10.92 0.33 1.28
C ALA A 89 9.90 -0.57 0.58
N SER A 90 9.93 -0.65 -0.74
CA SER A 90 9.02 -1.49 -1.53
C SER A 90 9.17 -3.00 -1.22
N LEU A 91 10.40 -3.47 -0.98
CA LEU A 91 10.66 -4.86 -0.57
C LEU A 91 10.06 -5.18 0.81
N LEU A 92 10.16 -4.24 1.76
CA LEU A 92 9.57 -4.42 3.09
C LEU A 92 8.04 -4.38 3.02
N ILE A 93 7.45 -3.50 2.21
CA ILE A 93 5.99 -3.47 1.96
C ILE A 93 5.49 -4.74 1.28
N ALA A 94 6.31 -5.40 0.45
CA ALA A 94 5.95 -6.70 -0.14
C ALA A 94 5.68 -7.79 0.92
N SER A 95 6.02 -7.57 2.19
CA SER A 95 5.68 -8.46 3.30
C SER A 95 4.19 -8.44 3.70
N VAL A 96 3.36 -7.54 3.20
CA VAL A 96 1.93 -7.45 3.54
C VAL A 96 1.20 -8.80 3.51
N PRO A 97 1.35 -9.67 2.49
CA PRO A 97 0.72 -10.99 2.49
C PRO A 97 1.17 -11.89 3.66
N LEU A 98 2.41 -11.75 4.13
CA LEU A 98 2.92 -12.50 5.28
C LEU A 98 2.21 -12.09 6.57
N TRP A 99 2.01 -10.78 6.76
CA TRP A 99 1.25 -10.23 7.89
C TRP A 99 -0.21 -10.67 7.85
N ILE A 100 -0.85 -10.71 6.67
CA ILE A 100 -2.23 -11.17 6.51
C ILE A 100 -2.37 -12.64 6.93
N VAL A 101 -1.46 -13.52 6.51
CA VAL A 101 -1.47 -14.94 6.93
C VAL A 101 -1.26 -15.07 8.44
N LEU A 102 -0.36 -14.27 9.02
CA LEU A 102 -0.15 -14.24 10.48
C LEU A 102 -1.42 -13.82 11.22
N LEU A 103 -2.09 -12.74 10.78
CA LEU A 103 -3.35 -12.27 11.37
C LEU A 103 -4.45 -13.33 11.28
N ARG A 104 -4.58 -14.01 10.14
CA ARG A 104 -5.51 -15.14 9.96
C ARG A 104 -5.22 -16.26 10.94
N THR A 105 -3.95 -16.62 11.11
CA THR A 105 -3.54 -17.65 12.08
C THR A 105 -3.91 -17.26 13.51
N LEU A 106 -3.64 -16.01 13.90
CA LEU A 106 -3.95 -15.49 15.23
C LEU A 106 -5.48 -15.41 15.52
N THR A 107 -6.28 -15.28 14.49
CA THR A 107 -7.76 -15.22 14.60
C THR A 107 -8.43 -16.59 14.44
N GLY A 108 -7.65 -17.68 14.43
CA GLY A 108 -8.16 -19.04 14.41
C GLY A 108 -8.38 -19.65 13.03
N ASP A 109 -8.11 -18.92 11.96
CA ASP A 109 -8.03 -19.51 10.63
C ASP A 109 -6.86 -20.51 10.60
N ARG A 110 -6.98 -21.54 9.77
CA ARG A 110 -5.92 -22.55 9.59
C ARG A 110 -5.30 -22.44 8.20
N PRO A 111 -4.34 -21.53 7.98
CA PRO A 111 -3.62 -21.45 6.72
C PRO A 111 -2.89 -22.76 6.42
N ARG A 112 -2.65 -23.04 5.15
CA ARG A 112 -1.90 -24.22 4.75
C ARG A 112 -0.48 -24.16 5.33
N THR A 113 0.07 -25.31 5.75
CA THR A 113 1.43 -25.40 6.31
C THR A 113 2.49 -24.75 5.40
N ALA A 114 2.34 -24.92 4.08
CA ALA A 114 3.23 -24.27 3.11
C ALA A 114 3.17 -22.74 3.14
N ALA A 115 2.01 -22.15 3.45
CA ALA A 115 1.90 -20.70 3.63
C ALA A 115 2.60 -20.25 4.92
N LEU A 116 2.47 -21.00 6.01
CA LEU A 116 3.18 -20.74 7.27
C LEU A 116 4.69 -20.85 7.10
N MET A 117 5.19 -21.83 6.36
CA MET A 117 6.63 -21.93 6.00
C MET A 117 7.07 -20.73 5.17
N GLY A 118 6.27 -20.31 4.20
CA GLY A 118 6.53 -19.09 3.43
C GLY A 118 6.61 -17.86 4.32
N VAL A 119 5.69 -17.70 5.29
CA VAL A 119 5.72 -16.60 6.26
C VAL A 119 7.02 -16.60 7.05
N SER A 120 7.40 -17.74 7.63
CA SER A 120 8.64 -17.86 8.43
C SER A 120 9.88 -17.52 7.59
N THR A 121 9.98 -18.06 6.36
CA THR A 121 11.10 -17.77 5.45
C THR A 121 11.10 -16.31 5.02
N GLY A 122 9.92 -15.71 4.77
CA GLY A 122 9.78 -14.30 4.40
C GLY A 122 10.27 -13.37 5.51
N PHE A 123 9.92 -13.63 6.77
CA PHE A 123 10.42 -12.85 7.90
C PHE A 123 11.93 -13.01 8.12
N LEU A 124 12.53 -14.16 7.82
CA LEU A 124 13.97 -14.30 7.78
C LEU A 124 14.59 -13.42 6.69
N GLY A 125 13.99 -13.37 5.51
CA GLY A 125 14.41 -12.45 4.44
C GLY A 125 14.32 -10.98 4.86
N ILE A 126 13.26 -10.57 5.54
CA ILE A 126 13.11 -9.23 6.12
C ILE A 126 14.22 -8.95 7.15
N ALA A 127 14.52 -9.90 8.02
CA ALA A 127 15.60 -9.74 9.00
C ALA A 127 16.98 -9.55 8.36
N LEU A 128 17.21 -10.09 7.15
CA LEU A 128 18.42 -9.82 6.37
C LEU A 128 18.44 -8.40 5.80
N LEU A 129 17.27 -7.84 5.46
CA LEU A 129 17.12 -6.48 4.93
C LEU A 129 17.20 -5.41 6.03
N VAL A 130 16.67 -5.70 7.22
CA VAL A 130 16.62 -4.77 8.39
C VAL A 130 17.91 -4.83 9.18
N ARG A 131 19.06 -4.69 8.53
CA ARG A 131 20.34 -4.61 9.26
C ARG A 131 20.83 -3.18 9.39
N PRO A 132 21.28 -2.76 10.60
CA PRO A 132 21.99 -1.49 10.77
C PRO A 132 23.29 -1.50 9.94
N GLY A 133 23.57 -0.44 9.24
CA GLY A 133 24.84 -0.28 8.50
C GLY A 133 24.69 -0.05 7.00
N GLY A 134 23.80 0.83 6.62
CA GLY A 134 23.60 1.36 5.27
C GLY A 134 23.06 2.78 5.36
N HIS A 135 22.58 3.33 4.24
CA HIS A 135 21.98 4.67 4.19
C HIS A 135 20.59 4.74 4.87
N ALA A 136 19.98 3.60 5.25
CA ALA A 136 18.66 3.55 5.88
C ALA A 136 18.77 3.56 7.41
N SER A 137 17.97 4.43 8.07
CA SER A 137 17.86 4.45 9.52
C SER A 137 17.03 3.26 10.03
N LEU A 138 17.37 2.72 11.21
CA LEU A 138 16.57 1.65 11.84
C LEU A 138 15.13 2.12 12.10
N GLY A 139 14.96 3.39 12.50
CA GLY A 139 13.63 3.98 12.71
C GLY A 139 12.80 3.98 11.44
N GLY A 140 13.37 4.39 10.30
CA GLY A 140 12.72 4.34 8.99
C GLY A 140 12.33 2.92 8.59
N LEU A 141 13.24 1.94 8.76
CA LEU A 141 12.95 0.53 8.46
C LEU A 141 11.80 -0.03 9.31
N LEU A 142 11.79 0.26 10.61
CA LEU A 142 10.71 -0.13 11.51
C LEU A 142 9.40 0.56 11.14
N LEU A 143 9.45 1.80 10.69
CA LEU A 143 8.28 2.54 10.23
C LEU A 143 7.69 1.93 8.94
N VAL A 144 8.52 1.49 7.99
CA VAL A 144 8.06 0.75 6.80
C VAL A 144 7.40 -0.57 7.19
N LEU A 145 8.00 -1.34 8.12
CA LEU A 145 7.40 -2.58 8.61
C LEU A 145 6.08 -2.32 9.35
N GLY A 146 6.02 -1.27 10.16
CA GLY A 146 4.78 -0.81 10.80
C GLY A 146 3.72 -0.43 9.78
N SER A 147 4.09 0.25 8.70
CA SER A 147 3.24 0.54 7.54
C SER A 147 2.68 -0.74 6.93
N ALA A 148 3.54 -1.73 6.61
CA ALA A 148 3.13 -3.01 6.05
C ALA A 148 2.15 -3.77 6.98
N CYS A 149 2.42 -3.78 8.27
CA CYS A 149 1.56 -4.41 9.29
C CYS A 149 0.20 -3.68 9.37
N THR A 150 0.20 -2.35 9.43
CA THR A 150 -1.03 -1.53 9.50
C THR A 150 -1.88 -1.69 8.23
N TRP A 151 -1.23 -1.72 7.06
CA TRP A 151 -1.91 -2.03 5.80
C TRP A 151 -2.54 -3.41 5.81
N ALA A 152 -1.81 -4.43 6.30
CA ALA A 152 -2.33 -5.79 6.43
C ALA A 152 -3.53 -5.86 7.37
N ILE A 153 -3.50 -5.14 8.51
CA ILE A 153 -4.64 -5.06 9.45
C ILE A 153 -5.85 -4.42 8.76
N GLY A 154 -5.67 -3.29 8.08
CA GLY A 154 -6.74 -2.63 7.33
C GLY A 154 -7.34 -3.54 6.26
N SER A 155 -6.51 -4.20 5.47
CA SER A 155 -6.94 -5.14 4.43
C SER A 155 -7.66 -6.37 5.01
N PHE A 156 -7.17 -6.90 6.12
CA PHE A 156 -7.79 -8.01 6.83
C PHE A 156 -9.17 -7.63 7.39
N LEU A 157 -9.30 -6.44 7.96
CA LEU A 157 -10.57 -5.94 8.49
C LEU A 157 -11.56 -5.63 7.37
N SER A 158 -11.12 -5.09 6.23
CA SER A 158 -12.00 -4.79 5.10
C SER A 158 -12.74 -6.02 4.58
N SER A 159 -12.12 -7.21 4.68
CA SER A 159 -12.74 -8.49 4.29
C SER A 159 -13.75 -9.04 5.31
N ARG A 160 -13.84 -8.46 6.50
CA ARG A 160 -14.69 -8.93 7.61
C ARG A 160 -15.74 -7.91 8.07
N LEU A 161 -15.58 -6.66 7.71
CA LEU A 161 -16.49 -5.59 8.06
C LEU A 161 -17.58 -5.40 7.00
N PRO A 162 -18.71 -4.80 7.34
CA PRO A 162 -19.80 -4.55 6.40
C PRO A 162 -19.46 -3.40 5.44
N MET A 163 -18.58 -3.67 4.48
CA MET A 163 -18.17 -2.70 3.47
C MET A 163 -19.28 -2.44 2.44
N PRO A 164 -19.33 -1.24 1.80
CA PRO A 164 -20.24 -0.97 0.70
C PRO A 164 -20.05 -1.96 -0.45
N GLU A 165 -21.13 -2.38 -1.11
CA GLU A 165 -21.08 -3.28 -2.27
C GLU A 165 -20.38 -2.64 -3.48
N ASP A 166 -20.55 -1.32 -3.64
CA ASP A 166 -19.86 -0.57 -4.69
C ASP A 166 -18.43 -0.25 -4.26
N ALA A 167 -17.47 -0.96 -4.84
CA ALA A 167 -16.07 -0.83 -4.49
C ALA A 167 -15.49 0.58 -4.76
N PHE A 168 -16.01 1.32 -5.76
CA PHE A 168 -15.57 2.70 -6.00
C PHE A 168 -16.10 3.65 -4.92
N ALA A 169 -17.34 3.46 -4.48
CA ALA A 169 -17.90 4.23 -3.37
C ALA A 169 -17.15 3.91 -2.07
N ALA A 170 -16.87 2.64 -1.79
CA ALA A 170 -16.08 2.22 -0.64
C ALA A 170 -14.70 2.89 -0.65
N THR A 171 -13.97 2.80 -1.76
CA THR A 171 -12.64 3.41 -1.92
C THR A 171 -12.69 4.94 -1.77
N ALA A 172 -13.70 5.61 -2.35
CA ALA A 172 -13.87 7.05 -2.19
C ALA A 172 -14.11 7.45 -0.72
N MET A 173 -14.94 6.68 0.00
CA MET A 173 -15.20 6.90 1.44
C MET A 173 -13.94 6.65 2.28
N GLU A 174 -13.21 5.57 2.02
CA GLU A 174 -11.95 5.25 2.68
C GLU A 174 -10.91 6.37 2.48
N MET A 175 -10.69 6.78 1.21
CA MET A 175 -9.76 7.85 0.87
C MET A 175 -10.15 9.17 1.55
N THR A 176 -11.43 9.53 1.52
CA THR A 176 -11.89 10.76 2.16
C THR A 176 -11.68 10.69 3.68
N ALA A 177 -12.08 9.58 4.31
CA ALA A 177 -11.96 9.41 5.76
C ALA A 177 -10.51 9.46 6.24
N GLY A 178 -9.62 8.69 5.61
CA GLY A 178 -8.20 8.69 5.95
C GLY A 178 -7.54 10.05 5.66
N GLY A 179 -7.85 10.66 4.50
CA GLY A 179 -7.32 11.96 4.13
C GLY A 179 -7.74 13.08 5.09
N VAL A 180 -9.02 13.09 5.52
CA VAL A 180 -9.55 14.06 6.51
C VAL A 180 -8.86 13.90 7.88
N VAL A 181 -8.45 12.69 8.27
CA VAL A 181 -7.67 12.48 9.50
C VAL A 181 -6.21 12.89 9.31
N LEU A 182 -5.62 12.57 8.17
CA LEU A 182 -4.20 12.86 7.89
C LEU A 182 -3.92 14.35 7.69
N LEU A 183 -4.85 15.13 7.14
CA LEU A 183 -4.64 16.58 6.93
C LEU A 183 -4.35 17.33 8.21
N PRO A 184 -5.22 17.34 9.23
CA PRO A 184 -4.94 18.05 10.49
C PRO A 184 -3.73 17.46 11.22
N LEU A 185 -3.52 16.14 11.13
CA LEU A 185 -2.33 15.51 11.69
C LEU A 185 -1.06 16.01 10.98
N GLY A 186 -1.08 16.13 9.65
CA GLY A 186 0.04 16.65 8.86
C GLY A 186 0.33 18.10 9.17
N ILE A 187 -0.70 18.93 9.39
CA ILE A 187 -0.54 20.32 9.84
C ILE A 187 0.12 20.35 11.22
N ALA A 188 -0.37 19.57 12.16
CA ALA A 188 0.16 19.54 13.54
C ALA A 188 1.60 19.02 13.62
N LEU A 189 1.99 18.11 12.75
CA LEU A 189 3.30 17.45 12.72
C LEU A 189 4.26 18.02 11.66
N SER A 190 3.93 19.15 11.03
CA SER A 190 4.81 19.79 10.03
C SER A 190 6.10 20.36 10.61
N HIS A 191 6.15 20.55 11.94
CA HIS A 191 7.35 21.01 12.68
C HIS A 191 8.06 22.23 12.06
N GLY A 192 7.29 23.17 11.50
CA GLY A 192 7.81 24.40 10.89
C GLY A 192 8.16 24.26 9.40
N GLU A 193 7.97 23.09 8.79
CA GLU A 193 8.01 22.98 7.33
C GLU A 193 6.85 23.76 6.70
N SER A 194 7.09 24.39 5.55
CA SER A 194 6.07 25.23 4.93
C SER A 194 4.90 24.42 4.37
N LEU A 195 3.70 24.84 4.72
CA LEU A 195 2.45 24.33 4.17
C LEU A 195 1.94 25.17 2.98
N SER A 196 2.67 26.22 2.60
CA SER A 196 2.32 27.10 1.50
C SER A 196 2.70 26.46 0.16
N PRO A 197 1.76 26.31 -0.78
CA PRO A 197 2.09 25.82 -2.13
C PRO A 197 3.12 26.66 -2.89
N ALA A 198 3.32 27.91 -2.49
CA ALA A 198 4.33 28.80 -3.08
C ALA A 198 5.77 28.37 -2.77
N ASP A 199 5.97 27.62 -1.68
CA ASP A 199 7.29 27.15 -1.24
C ASP A 199 7.59 25.71 -1.75
N TRP A 200 6.64 25.08 -2.41
CA TRP A 200 6.82 23.73 -2.92
C TRP A 200 7.46 23.72 -4.31
N SER A 201 8.40 22.82 -4.50
CA SER A 201 9.05 22.65 -5.80
C SER A 201 8.07 22.15 -6.86
N THR A 202 8.30 22.54 -8.12
CA THR A 202 7.54 21.97 -9.25
C THR A 202 7.62 20.44 -9.27
N ARG A 203 8.76 19.88 -8.89
CA ARG A 203 9.00 18.44 -8.82
C ARG A 203 8.09 17.78 -7.77
N SER A 204 7.97 18.37 -6.60
CA SER A 204 7.06 17.88 -5.54
C SER A 204 5.59 18.00 -5.93
N LEU A 205 5.20 19.10 -6.58
CA LEU A 205 3.85 19.28 -7.10
C LEU A 205 3.50 18.26 -8.18
N LEU A 206 4.42 17.96 -9.11
CA LEU A 206 4.24 16.93 -10.11
C LEU A 206 4.16 15.52 -9.49
N GLY A 207 5.00 15.23 -8.49
CA GLY A 207 4.92 14.00 -7.72
C GLY A 207 3.57 13.82 -7.05
N LEU A 208 3.08 14.86 -6.37
CA LEU A 208 1.76 14.85 -5.72
C LEU A 208 0.62 14.68 -6.75
N ALA A 209 0.65 15.43 -7.85
CA ALA A 209 -0.34 15.31 -8.92
C ALA A 209 -0.33 13.91 -9.54
N TYR A 210 0.85 13.33 -9.79
CA TYR A 210 1.01 11.96 -10.23
C TYR A 210 0.37 10.97 -9.25
N LEU A 211 0.64 11.12 -7.96
CA LEU A 211 0.07 10.26 -6.92
C LEU A 211 -1.45 10.34 -6.86
N VAL A 212 -2.03 11.53 -7.01
CA VAL A 212 -3.50 11.73 -7.03
C VAL A 212 -4.10 11.09 -8.28
N LEU A 213 -3.64 11.49 -9.45
CA LEU A 213 -4.29 11.14 -10.72
C LEU A 213 -3.95 9.71 -11.16
N VAL A 214 -2.66 9.36 -11.14
CA VAL A 214 -2.20 8.07 -11.66
C VAL A 214 -2.19 7.03 -10.55
N GLY A 215 -1.50 7.29 -9.45
CA GLY A 215 -1.36 6.35 -8.32
C GLY A 215 -2.67 6.01 -7.66
N SER A 216 -3.53 7.00 -7.42
CA SER A 216 -4.81 6.79 -6.75
C SER A 216 -5.95 6.55 -7.75
N LEU A 217 -6.33 7.49 -8.61
CA LEU A 217 -7.52 7.31 -9.46
C LEU A 217 -7.36 6.19 -10.48
N ILE A 218 -6.33 6.23 -11.32
CA ILE A 218 -6.13 5.21 -12.37
C ILE A 218 -5.75 3.87 -11.75
N GLY A 219 -4.83 3.87 -10.78
CA GLY A 219 -4.38 2.66 -10.11
C GLY A 219 -5.51 1.89 -9.44
N TYR A 220 -6.31 2.55 -8.60
CA TYR A 220 -7.45 1.89 -7.95
C TYR A 220 -8.56 1.52 -8.92
N THR A 221 -8.83 2.34 -9.94
CA THR A 221 -9.82 1.97 -10.97
C THR A 221 -9.41 0.69 -11.69
N ALA A 222 -8.15 0.57 -12.08
CA ALA A 222 -7.61 -0.62 -12.72
C ALA A 222 -7.64 -1.83 -11.77
N TYR A 223 -7.32 -1.63 -10.49
CA TYR A 223 -7.34 -2.66 -9.45
C TYR A 223 -8.76 -3.19 -9.20
N VAL A 224 -9.74 -2.31 -9.00
CA VAL A 224 -11.14 -2.70 -8.79
C VAL A 224 -11.69 -3.44 -10.03
N TRP A 225 -11.33 -2.98 -11.22
CA TRP A 225 -11.69 -3.69 -12.45
C TRP A 225 -11.08 -5.09 -12.50
N LEU A 226 -9.81 -5.24 -12.12
CA LEU A 226 -9.14 -6.55 -12.07
C LEU A 226 -9.82 -7.50 -11.08
N LEU A 227 -10.16 -7.03 -9.89
CA LEU A 227 -10.85 -7.87 -8.88
C LEU A 227 -12.19 -8.43 -9.38
N ALA A 228 -12.86 -7.71 -10.30
CA ALA A 228 -14.12 -8.16 -10.89
C ALA A 228 -13.95 -9.13 -12.08
N HIS A 229 -12.76 -9.19 -12.71
CA HIS A 229 -12.57 -9.91 -14.00
C HIS A 229 -11.47 -10.97 -13.98
N VAL A 230 -10.62 -10.98 -12.94
CA VAL A 230 -9.44 -11.85 -12.91
C VAL A 230 -9.33 -12.54 -11.55
N PRO A 231 -8.89 -13.81 -11.48
CA PRO A 231 -8.68 -14.50 -10.22
C PRO A 231 -7.76 -13.70 -9.27
N ILE A 232 -8.14 -13.62 -7.99
CA ILE A 232 -7.44 -12.83 -6.98
C ILE A 232 -5.94 -13.18 -6.87
N GLY A 233 -5.57 -14.44 -7.10
CA GLY A 233 -4.17 -14.86 -7.13
C GLY A 233 -3.35 -14.22 -8.25
N THR A 234 -3.99 -13.95 -9.40
CA THR A 234 -3.35 -13.20 -10.49
C THR A 234 -3.25 -11.73 -10.15
N VAL A 235 -4.29 -11.14 -9.55
CA VAL A 235 -4.26 -9.75 -9.10
C VAL A 235 -3.15 -9.55 -8.07
N ALA A 236 -3.04 -10.45 -7.09
CA ALA A 236 -2.04 -10.38 -6.01
C ALA A 236 -0.57 -10.41 -6.50
N THR A 237 -0.33 -10.67 -7.79
CA THR A 237 1.03 -10.63 -8.36
C THR A 237 1.69 -9.26 -8.26
N TYR A 238 0.93 -8.17 -8.08
CA TYR A 238 1.51 -6.84 -7.86
C TYR A 238 2.46 -6.81 -6.64
N ALA A 239 2.21 -7.64 -5.63
CA ALA A 239 3.01 -7.64 -4.41
C ALA A 239 4.50 -8.00 -4.64
N TYR A 240 4.82 -8.73 -5.70
CA TYR A 240 6.22 -9.05 -6.06
C TYR A 240 6.71 -8.34 -7.32
N VAL A 241 5.83 -7.75 -8.13
CA VAL A 241 6.24 -6.94 -9.29
C VAL A 241 6.55 -5.51 -8.88
N ASN A 242 5.77 -4.91 -7.96
CA ASN A 242 5.99 -3.54 -7.50
C ASN A 242 7.41 -3.28 -6.99
N PRO A 243 8.02 -4.16 -6.14
CA PRO A 243 9.40 -3.95 -5.71
C PRO A 243 10.40 -3.93 -6.87
N VAL A 244 10.17 -4.72 -7.91
CA VAL A 244 11.06 -4.72 -9.09
C VAL A 244 10.99 -3.36 -9.79
N VAL A 245 9.78 -2.83 -9.98
CA VAL A 245 9.59 -1.49 -10.59
C VAL A 245 10.20 -0.41 -9.71
N ALA A 246 9.95 -0.44 -8.39
CA ALA A 246 10.49 0.55 -7.45
C ALA A 246 12.03 0.53 -7.42
N ILE A 247 12.66 -0.67 -7.36
CA ILE A 247 14.11 -0.82 -7.41
C ILE A 247 14.68 -0.24 -8.71
N LEU A 248 14.07 -0.57 -9.85
CA LEU A 248 14.52 -0.05 -11.13
C LEU A 248 14.44 1.48 -11.19
N LEU A 249 13.35 2.07 -10.71
CA LEU A 249 13.19 3.52 -10.66
C LEU A 249 14.15 4.17 -9.64
N GLY A 250 14.37 3.56 -8.47
CA GLY A 250 15.34 4.01 -7.49
C GLY A 250 16.75 4.10 -8.06
N VAL A 251 17.17 3.06 -8.77
CA VAL A 251 18.50 3.04 -9.44
C VAL A 251 18.56 4.04 -10.59
N LEU A 252 17.57 4.04 -11.49
CA LEU A 252 17.64 4.82 -12.74
C LEU A 252 17.37 6.32 -12.54
N VAL A 253 16.51 6.68 -11.59
CA VAL A 253 16.06 8.08 -11.41
C VAL A 253 16.71 8.73 -10.20
N LEU A 254 16.87 7.99 -9.10
CA LEU A 254 17.41 8.52 -7.83
C LEU A 254 18.89 8.15 -7.62
N GLY A 255 19.46 7.28 -8.45
CA GLY A 255 20.85 6.83 -8.30
C GLY A 255 21.09 5.92 -7.10
N GLU A 256 20.05 5.23 -6.61
CA GLU A 256 20.17 4.29 -5.49
C GLU A 256 21.17 3.17 -5.81
N THR A 257 21.99 2.81 -4.83
CA THR A 257 22.96 1.73 -4.98
C THR A 257 22.40 0.40 -4.46
N LEU A 258 22.49 -0.64 -5.27
CA LEU A 258 22.08 -1.98 -4.87
C LEU A 258 23.25 -2.75 -4.27
N SER A 259 23.13 -3.12 -3.01
CA SER A 259 24.07 -4.06 -2.41
C SER A 259 23.65 -5.51 -2.71
N TRP A 260 24.61 -6.44 -2.74
CA TRP A 260 24.31 -7.86 -2.90
C TRP A 260 23.35 -8.39 -1.81
N ARG A 261 23.38 -7.78 -0.62
CA ARG A 261 22.50 -8.12 0.51
C ARG A 261 21.04 -7.77 0.22
N ILE A 262 20.81 -6.60 -0.38
CA ILE A 262 19.48 -6.19 -0.83
C ILE A 262 18.96 -7.18 -1.86
N LEU A 263 19.79 -7.58 -2.83
CA LEU A 263 19.42 -8.57 -3.84
C LEU A 263 19.10 -9.95 -3.23
N ALA A 264 19.93 -10.43 -2.29
CA ALA A 264 19.70 -11.70 -1.61
C ALA A 264 18.42 -11.67 -0.75
N GLY A 265 18.24 -10.63 0.07
CA GLY A 265 17.03 -10.45 0.87
C GLY A 265 15.78 -10.30 0.00
N ALA A 266 15.87 -9.55 -1.09
CA ALA A 266 14.80 -9.41 -2.09
C ALA A 266 14.37 -10.77 -2.66
N ALA A 267 15.34 -11.59 -3.09
CA ALA A 267 15.07 -12.92 -3.62
C ALA A 267 14.33 -13.80 -2.61
N VAL A 268 14.74 -13.78 -1.34
CA VAL A 268 14.08 -14.55 -0.26
C VAL A 268 12.67 -14.03 0.00
N VAL A 269 12.49 -12.72 0.17
CA VAL A 269 11.16 -12.11 0.44
C VAL A 269 10.21 -12.37 -0.72
N LEU A 270 10.62 -12.09 -1.96
CA LEU A 270 9.76 -12.24 -3.14
C LEU A 270 9.40 -13.70 -3.40
N ALA A 271 10.34 -14.64 -3.24
CA ALA A 271 10.06 -16.06 -3.34
C ALA A 271 9.06 -16.53 -2.27
N SER A 272 9.23 -16.08 -1.03
CA SER A 272 8.32 -16.40 0.08
C SER A 272 6.91 -15.85 -0.15
N VAL A 273 6.80 -14.61 -0.57
CA VAL A 273 5.51 -13.98 -0.91
C VAL A 273 4.85 -14.72 -2.08
N ALA A 274 5.60 -15.10 -3.12
CA ALA A 274 5.07 -15.87 -4.23
C ALA A 274 4.54 -17.26 -3.79
N VAL A 275 5.23 -17.94 -2.87
CA VAL A 275 4.75 -19.20 -2.29
C VAL A 275 3.46 -18.99 -1.50
N VAL A 276 3.40 -17.98 -0.64
CA VAL A 276 2.20 -17.66 0.16
C VAL A 276 1.01 -17.38 -0.76
N ILE A 277 1.14 -16.48 -1.72
CA ILE A 277 0.06 -16.13 -2.65
C ILE A 277 -0.43 -17.35 -3.42
N ARG A 278 0.47 -18.15 -4.01
CA ARG A 278 0.10 -19.34 -4.78
C ARG A 278 -0.62 -20.40 -3.95
N LYS A 279 -0.21 -20.60 -2.70
CA LYS A 279 -0.79 -21.63 -1.83
C LYS A 279 -2.11 -21.20 -1.22
N GLU A 280 -2.29 -19.91 -0.90
CA GLU A 280 -3.55 -19.40 -0.37
C GLU A 280 -4.62 -19.23 -1.46
N THR A 281 -4.26 -19.04 -2.72
CA THR A 281 -5.19 -18.86 -3.83
C THR A 281 -5.47 -20.15 -4.63
N ALA A 282 -4.76 -21.25 -4.36
CA ALA A 282 -5.02 -22.52 -5.02
C ALA A 282 -6.38 -23.09 -4.56
N PRO A 283 -7.24 -23.57 -5.49
CA PRO A 283 -8.50 -24.20 -5.13
C PRO A 283 -8.24 -25.38 -4.19
N ILE A 284 -9.15 -25.57 -3.22
CA ILE A 284 -9.15 -26.77 -2.37
C ILE A 284 -9.56 -27.91 -3.31
N VAL A 285 -8.62 -28.72 -3.75
CA VAL A 285 -8.93 -30.01 -4.38
C VAL A 285 -9.34 -30.92 -3.22
N GLU A 286 -10.64 -31.08 -3.00
CA GLU A 286 -11.11 -32.15 -2.13
C GLU A 286 -10.60 -33.48 -2.73
N PRO A 287 -9.90 -34.32 -1.95
CA PRO A 287 -9.58 -35.65 -2.40
C PRO A 287 -10.92 -36.34 -2.71
N PHE A 288 -11.09 -36.80 -3.94
CA PHE A 288 -12.21 -37.61 -4.32
C PHE A 288 -12.31 -38.74 -3.29
N GLY A 289 -13.41 -38.74 -2.51
CA GLY A 289 -13.68 -39.80 -1.58
C GLY A 289 -13.72 -41.16 -2.32
N GLU A 290 -12.90 -42.08 -1.85
CA GLU A 290 -13.05 -43.52 -2.15
C GLU A 290 -14.24 -44.09 -1.39
#